data_89e33a223b1f0ed624e3c70a2276e466
#
_entry.id   89e33a223b1f0ed624e3c70a2276e466
#
_cell.length_a   1.000
_cell.length_b   1.000
_cell.length_c   1.000
_cell.angle_alpha   90.00
_cell.angle_beta   90.00
_cell.angle_gamma   90.00
#
_symmetry.space_group_name_H-M   'P 1'
#
loop_
_entity.id
_entity.type
_entity.pdbx_description
1 polymer ?
#
loop_
_entity_poly.entity_id
_entity_poly.type
_entity_poly.pdbx_seq_one_letter_code
_entity_poly.pdbx_strand_id
1 'polypeptide(L)'
;MSGGQVGFFITLFYLFASFVPRSMHRFFASLGNHLIFLILKKYREDVKHNLRVIGRGGYSEKEVTRLAKRCFQNYCHKLLDYMAMHRLNSSNKGKWVEKEVGEENLRKALAKGKGVICITPHLGHWELGGYVLALKGYPINILTLQEESQYLSYYEERLRKKVGIQTIYFDPKQRPNLSIIEMARKLRRNEIVALVADRTFGGQSTWITFFGHKTPFPSGAVHLALETGATIVPVFVILGRKMKYWGMIGEPIPIKRDGNKEDIVKQGVQEIARRFEEMISCHPDQWFNFFPYWGGR
;
A
#
# COMPACT_ATOMS: atom_id res chain seq x y z
N MET A 1 16.21 22.21 1.98
CA MET A 1 15.01 23.09 2.07
C MET A 1 14.57 23.09 3.53
N SER A 2 14.26 24.26 4.10
CA SER A 2 13.72 24.34 5.46
C SER A 2 12.33 23.67 5.52
N GLY A 3 11.94 23.13 6.69
CA GLY A 3 10.65 22.44 6.84
C GLY A 3 9.44 23.30 6.43
N GLY A 4 9.53 24.63 6.58
CA GLY A 4 8.51 25.57 6.14
C GLY A 4 8.36 25.66 4.61
N GLN A 5 9.45 25.56 3.85
CA GLN A 5 9.40 25.57 2.38
C GLN A 5 8.73 24.27 1.86
N VAL A 6 9.06 23.12 2.44
CA VAL A 6 8.43 21.83 2.07
C VAL A 6 6.92 21.87 2.35
N GLY A 7 6.52 22.40 3.52
CA GLY A 7 5.11 22.56 3.86
C GLY A 7 4.35 23.47 2.90
N PHE A 8 4.96 24.58 2.49
CA PHE A 8 4.36 25.49 1.50
C PHE A 8 4.12 24.79 0.15
N PHE A 9 5.10 24.03 -0.38
CA PHE A 9 4.94 23.30 -1.64
C PHE A 9 3.90 22.19 -1.54
N ILE A 10 3.82 21.48 -0.42
CA ILE A 10 2.78 20.45 -0.19
C ILE A 10 1.40 21.11 -0.19
N THR A 11 1.24 22.25 0.49
CA THR A 11 -0.02 22.98 0.54
C THR A 11 -0.42 23.50 -0.84
N LEU A 12 0.52 24.07 -1.61
CA LEU A 12 0.28 24.55 -2.95
C LEU A 12 -0.12 23.40 -3.89
N PHE A 13 0.56 22.25 -3.79
CA PHE A 13 0.23 21.04 -4.55
C PHE A 13 -1.15 20.50 -4.18
N TYR A 14 -1.50 20.50 -2.90
CA TYR A 14 -2.83 20.13 -2.43
C TYR A 14 -3.92 21.04 -3.00
N LEU A 15 -3.73 22.35 -2.90
CA LEU A 15 -4.68 23.32 -3.46
C LEU A 15 -4.84 23.11 -4.97
N PHE A 16 -3.74 22.99 -5.70
CA PHE A 16 -3.75 22.67 -7.13
C PHE A 16 -4.55 21.40 -7.42
N ALA A 17 -4.21 20.26 -6.79
CA ALA A 17 -4.91 19.00 -6.99
C ALA A 17 -6.39 19.06 -6.56
N SER A 18 -6.70 19.93 -5.59
CA SER A 18 -8.07 20.15 -5.11
C SER A 18 -8.95 20.92 -6.10
N PHE A 19 -8.38 21.77 -6.94
CA PHE A 19 -9.14 22.50 -7.95
C PHE A 19 -9.16 21.81 -9.32
N VAL A 20 -8.12 21.03 -9.64
CA VAL A 20 -8.04 20.32 -10.92
C VAL A 20 -9.11 19.22 -11.02
N PRO A 21 -9.93 19.20 -12.08
CA PRO A 21 -10.84 18.09 -12.33
C PRO A 21 -10.07 16.77 -12.49
N ARG A 22 -10.60 15.68 -11.92
CA ARG A 22 -9.95 14.36 -11.98
C ARG A 22 -9.68 13.89 -13.41
N SER A 23 -10.52 14.27 -14.37
CA SER A 23 -10.32 13.99 -15.80
C SER A 23 -9.00 14.56 -16.36
N MET A 24 -8.45 15.61 -15.75
CA MET A 24 -7.20 16.25 -16.12
C MET A 24 -5.98 15.69 -15.37
N HIS A 25 -6.17 14.86 -14.33
CA HIS A 25 -5.05 14.29 -13.55
C HIS A 25 -4.06 13.53 -14.44
N ARG A 26 -4.54 12.79 -15.43
CA ARG A 26 -3.67 12.09 -16.39
C ARG A 26 -2.77 13.04 -17.17
N PHE A 27 -3.32 14.17 -17.64
CA PHE A 27 -2.57 15.18 -18.36
C PHE A 27 -1.46 15.78 -17.48
N PHE A 28 -1.81 16.24 -16.28
CA PHE A 28 -0.84 16.82 -15.35
C PHE A 28 0.18 15.79 -14.84
N ALA A 29 -0.23 14.55 -14.59
CA ALA A 29 0.68 13.46 -14.25
C ALA A 29 1.67 13.17 -15.40
N SER A 30 1.23 13.23 -16.66
CA SER A 30 2.10 13.04 -17.81
C SER A 30 3.09 14.18 -17.98
N LEU A 31 2.63 15.43 -17.81
CA LEU A 31 3.48 16.62 -17.88
C LEU A 31 4.54 16.62 -16.77
N GLY A 32 4.11 16.44 -15.52
CA GLY A 32 5.03 16.36 -14.38
C GLY A 32 6.01 15.20 -14.47
N ASN A 33 5.56 14.04 -14.96
CA ASN A 33 6.39 12.88 -15.16
C ASN A 33 7.59 13.14 -16.09
N HIS A 34 7.42 13.92 -17.16
CA HIS A 34 8.54 14.22 -18.09
C HIS A 34 9.70 14.87 -17.35
N LEU A 35 9.42 15.91 -16.56
CA LEU A 35 10.43 16.63 -15.78
C LEU A 35 11.02 15.74 -14.68
N ILE A 36 10.17 15.10 -13.89
CA ILE A 36 10.57 14.26 -12.75
C ILE A 36 11.44 13.08 -13.22
N PHE A 37 11.07 12.40 -14.30
CA PHE A 37 11.80 11.26 -14.84
C PHE A 37 13.20 11.65 -15.37
N LEU A 38 13.38 12.87 -15.87
CA LEU A 38 14.67 13.40 -16.30
C LEU A 38 15.55 13.82 -15.11
N ILE A 39 14.97 14.54 -14.16
CA ILE A 39 15.70 15.14 -13.03
C ILE A 39 16.10 14.07 -12.00
N LEU A 40 15.19 13.14 -11.67
CA LEU A 40 15.39 12.14 -10.63
C LEU A 40 16.13 10.90 -11.15
N LYS A 41 17.34 11.09 -11.71
CA LYS A 41 18.15 10.03 -12.31
C LYS A 41 18.36 8.83 -11.37
N LYS A 42 18.71 9.08 -10.11
CA LYS A 42 18.93 8.04 -9.11
C LYS A 42 17.68 7.14 -8.94
N TYR A 43 16.54 7.73 -8.63
CA TYR A 43 15.29 7.00 -8.42
C TYR A 43 14.84 6.24 -9.68
N ARG A 44 15.12 6.81 -10.86
CA ARG A 44 14.87 6.14 -12.14
C ARG A 44 15.69 4.86 -12.30
N GLU A 45 16.98 4.91 -11.98
CA GLU A 45 17.83 3.71 -12.07
C GLU A 45 17.46 2.67 -11.00
N ASP A 46 17.09 3.09 -9.79
CA ASP A 46 16.59 2.22 -8.74
C ASP A 46 15.30 1.48 -9.18
N VAL A 47 14.33 2.19 -9.77
CA VAL A 47 13.11 1.58 -10.34
C VAL A 47 13.44 0.62 -11.48
N LYS A 48 14.36 0.99 -12.39
CA LYS A 48 14.79 0.09 -13.46
C LYS A 48 15.46 -1.17 -12.92
N HIS A 49 16.29 -1.05 -11.88
CA HIS A 49 16.90 -2.20 -11.21
C HIS A 49 15.82 -3.15 -10.69
N ASN A 50 14.83 -2.64 -9.95
CA ASN A 50 13.72 -3.44 -9.44
C ASN A 50 12.93 -4.12 -10.57
N LEU A 51 12.67 -3.40 -11.66
CA LEU A 51 11.94 -3.96 -12.81
C LEU A 51 12.71 -5.08 -13.53
N ARG A 52 14.06 -5.01 -13.60
CA ARG A 52 14.87 -6.13 -14.14
C ARG A 52 14.74 -7.38 -13.29
N VAL A 53 14.73 -7.22 -11.96
CA VAL A 53 14.52 -8.35 -11.04
C VAL A 53 13.12 -8.94 -11.19
N ILE A 54 12.06 -8.09 -11.21
CA ILE A 54 10.69 -8.53 -11.42
C ILE A 54 10.53 -9.28 -12.74
N GLY A 55 11.17 -8.80 -13.81
CA GLY A 55 11.12 -9.40 -15.13
C GLY A 55 11.89 -10.73 -15.26
N ARG A 56 12.72 -11.09 -14.26
CA ARG A 56 13.50 -12.35 -14.26
C ARG A 56 14.25 -12.59 -15.59
N GLY A 57 14.80 -11.52 -16.19
CA GLY A 57 15.49 -11.58 -17.49
C GLY A 57 14.58 -11.56 -18.72
N GLY A 58 13.24 -11.58 -18.55
CA GLY A 58 12.29 -11.55 -19.68
C GLY A 58 12.01 -10.17 -20.24
N TYR A 59 12.47 -9.08 -19.60
CA TYR A 59 12.28 -7.71 -20.11
C TYR A 59 13.54 -7.22 -20.83
N SER A 60 13.36 -6.69 -22.05
CA SER A 60 14.39 -5.92 -22.74
C SER A 60 14.62 -4.56 -22.03
N GLU A 61 15.80 -3.94 -22.22
CA GLU A 61 16.09 -2.61 -21.66
C GLU A 61 15.12 -1.52 -22.14
N LYS A 62 14.56 -1.66 -23.34
CA LYS A 62 13.52 -0.79 -23.86
C LYS A 62 12.21 -0.94 -23.07
N GLU A 63 11.84 -2.17 -22.71
CA GLU A 63 10.66 -2.45 -21.89
C GLU A 63 10.86 -1.98 -20.45
N VAL A 64 12.02 -2.25 -19.85
CA VAL A 64 12.38 -1.75 -18.50
C VAL A 64 12.25 -0.22 -18.46
N THR A 65 12.78 0.48 -19.46
CA THR A 65 12.69 1.94 -19.53
C THR A 65 11.27 2.43 -19.72
N ARG A 66 10.46 1.75 -20.54
CA ARG A 66 9.04 2.05 -20.73
C ARG A 66 8.24 1.85 -19.44
N LEU A 67 8.44 0.72 -18.75
CA LEU A 67 7.78 0.42 -17.49
C LEU A 67 8.19 1.40 -16.38
N ALA A 68 9.48 1.74 -16.29
CA ALA A 68 9.95 2.75 -15.33
C ALA A 68 9.28 4.12 -15.58
N LYS A 69 9.20 4.58 -16.83
CA LYS A 69 8.50 5.82 -17.16
C LYS A 69 7.01 5.78 -16.77
N ARG A 70 6.35 4.64 -16.99
CA ARG A 70 4.95 4.45 -16.57
C ARG A 70 4.82 4.39 -15.04
N CYS A 71 5.79 3.81 -14.33
CA CYS A 71 5.79 3.77 -12.87
C CYS A 71 5.78 5.18 -12.28
N PHE A 72 6.64 6.08 -12.76
CA PHE A 72 6.63 7.47 -12.33
C PHE A 72 5.32 8.18 -12.70
N GLN A 73 4.78 7.96 -13.89
CA GLN A 73 3.51 8.54 -14.32
C GLN A 73 2.34 8.08 -13.44
N ASN A 74 2.26 6.78 -13.16
CA ASN A 74 1.23 6.19 -12.31
C ASN A 74 1.34 6.71 -10.87
N TYR A 75 2.57 6.90 -10.37
CA TYR A 75 2.79 7.48 -9.05
C TYR A 75 2.36 8.95 -8.98
N CYS A 76 2.70 9.76 -9.97
CA CYS A 76 2.22 11.14 -10.07
C CYS A 76 0.68 11.19 -10.11
N HIS A 77 0.05 10.30 -10.88
CA HIS A 77 -1.40 10.20 -10.93
C HIS A 77 -2.00 9.81 -9.57
N LYS A 78 -1.41 8.80 -8.91
CA LYS A 78 -1.81 8.39 -7.56
C LYS A 78 -1.73 9.55 -6.56
N LEU A 79 -0.67 10.37 -6.62
CA LEU A 79 -0.54 11.53 -5.74
C LEU A 79 -1.63 12.57 -5.97
N LEU A 80 -1.94 12.89 -7.24
CA LEU A 80 -3.04 13.80 -7.58
C LEU A 80 -4.39 13.26 -7.11
N ASP A 81 -4.66 11.97 -7.34
CA ASP A 81 -5.88 11.33 -6.87
C ASP A 81 -5.94 11.31 -5.33
N TYR A 82 -4.82 11.04 -4.65
CA TYR A 82 -4.75 11.06 -3.19
C TYR A 82 -5.13 12.44 -2.62
N MET A 83 -4.56 13.52 -3.17
CA MET A 83 -4.90 14.88 -2.77
C MET A 83 -6.36 15.27 -3.10
N ALA A 84 -6.97 14.61 -4.08
CA ALA A 84 -8.37 14.84 -4.45
C ALA A 84 -9.37 13.92 -3.72
N MET A 85 -8.91 12.94 -2.93
CA MET A 85 -9.78 11.96 -2.23
C MET A 85 -10.76 12.61 -1.25
N HIS A 86 -10.52 13.81 -0.78
CA HIS A 86 -11.49 14.54 0.05
C HIS A 86 -12.83 14.78 -0.66
N ARG A 87 -12.87 14.71 -2.01
CA ARG A 87 -14.11 14.82 -2.81
C ARG A 87 -14.86 13.48 -2.95
N LEU A 88 -14.20 12.36 -2.65
CA LEU A 88 -14.78 11.03 -2.78
C LEU A 88 -15.83 10.82 -1.68
N ASN A 89 -16.98 10.31 -2.10
CA ASN A 89 -18.08 9.89 -1.24
C ASN A 89 -18.86 8.73 -1.88
N SER A 90 -19.83 8.20 -1.18
CA SER A 90 -20.61 7.04 -1.65
C SER A 90 -21.35 7.31 -2.97
N SER A 91 -21.83 8.54 -3.21
CA SER A 91 -22.60 8.88 -4.42
C SER A 91 -21.75 8.98 -5.68
N ASN A 92 -20.47 9.35 -5.56
CA ASN A 92 -19.56 9.51 -6.69
C ASN A 92 -18.48 8.41 -6.80
N LYS A 93 -18.52 7.40 -5.94
CA LYS A 93 -17.54 6.28 -5.92
C LYS A 93 -17.34 5.66 -7.31
N GLY A 94 -18.39 5.46 -8.09
CA GLY A 94 -18.32 4.90 -9.44
C GLY A 94 -17.52 5.72 -10.46
N LYS A 95 -17.19 7.00 -10.14
CA LYS A 95 -16.26 7.81 -10.94
C LYS A 95 -14.80 7.45 -10.66
N TRP A 96 -14.52 6.83 -9.50
CA TRP A 96 -13.18 6.46 -9.04
C TRP A 96 -12.90 4.97 -9.22
N VAL A 97 -13.86 4.14 -8.84
CA VAL A 97 -13.73 2.68 -8.85
C VAL A 97 -14.66 2.10 -9.92
N GLU A 98 -14.07 1.35 -10.85
CA GLU A 98 -14.80 0.70 -11.96
C GLU A 98 -15.29 -0.69 -11.54
N LYS A 99 -14.46 -1.42 -10.78
CA LYS A 99 -14.73 -2.81 -10.42
C LYS A 99 -14.26 -3.09 -9.00
N GLU A 100 -15.08 -3.83 -8.27
CA GLU A 100 -14.75 -4.37 -6.96
C GLU A 100 -15.04 -5.87 -6.99
N VAL A 101 -14.08 -6.69 -6.57
CA VAL A 101 -14.23 -8.16 -6.52
C VAL A 101 -13.70 -8.72 -5.22
N GLY A 102 -14.26 -9.84 -4.78
CA GLY A 102 -13.81 -10.58 -3.62
C GLY A 102 -14.26 -10.01 -2.26
N GLU A 103 -15.22 -9.10 -2.22
CA GLU A 103 -15.74 -8.56 -0.94
C GLU A 103 -16.32 -9.65 -0.04
N GLU A 104 -16.82 -10.74 -0.63
CA GLU A 104 -17.28 -11.93 0.07
C GLU A 104 -16.17 -12.58 0.91
N ASN A 105 -14.92 -12.53 0.48
CA ASN A 105 -13.77 -13.03 1.24
C ASN A 105 -13.58 -12.25 2.54
N LEU A 106 -13.72 -10.91 2.48
CA LEU A 106 -13.66 -10.06 3.66
C LEU A 106 -14.84 -10.33 4.62
N ARG A 107 -16.06 -10.42 4.07
CA ARG A 107 -17.25 -10.73 4.87
C ARG A 107 -17.17 -12.09 5.55
N LYS A 108 -16.74 -13.13 4.84
CA LYS A 108 -16.52 -14.47 5.40
C LYS A 108 -15.43 -14.46 6.49
N ALA A 109 -14.37 -13.66 6.31
CA ALA A 109 -13.31 -13.53 7.31
C ALA A 109 -13.81 -12.83 8.58
N LEU A 110 -14.56 -11.72 8.45
CA LEU A 110 -15.17 -11.01 9.59
C LEU A 110 -16.23 -11.84 10.33
N ALA A 111 -16.98 -12.69 9.61
CA ALA A 111 -17.97 -13.58 10.22
C ALA A 111 -17.37 -14.57 11.24
N LYS A 112 -16.05 -14.79 11.23
CA LYS A 112 -15.35 -15.60 12.24
C LYS A 112 -15.24 -14.90 13.61
N GLY A 113 -15.53 -13.60 13.69
CA GLY A 113 -15.51 -12.84 14.95
C GLY A 113 -14.12 -12.59 15.56
N LYS A 114 -13.04 -12.72 14.76
CA LYS A 114 -11.64 -12.57 15.24
C LYS A 114 -10.91 -11.38 14.62
N GLY A 115 -11.64 -10.54 13.88
CA GLY A 115 -11.06 -9.45 13.09
C GLY A 115 -10.33 -9.91 11.83
N VAL A 116 -9.92 -8.94 11.02
CA VAL A 116 -9.24 -9.19 9.76
C VAL A 116 -8.01 -8.31 9.62
N ILE A 117 -6.90 -8.90 9.21
CA ILE A 117 -5.68 -8.20 8.82
C ILE A 117 -5.68 -8.08 7.31
N CYS A 118 -6.00 -6.89 6.79
CA CYS A 118 -5.86 -6.58 5.37
C CYS A 118 -4.41 -6.20 5.07
N ILE A 119 -3.79 -6.90 4.13
CA ILE A 119 -2.40 -6.63 3.72
C ILE A 119 -2.34 -6.23 2.25
N THR A 120 -1.41 -5.34 1.93
CA THR A 120 -1.14 -4.89 0.57
C THR A 120 0.35 -4.54 0.43
N PRO A 121 0.98 -4.66 -0.75
CA PRO A 121 2.28 -4.05 -1.00
C PRO A 121 2.11 -2.56 -1.35
N HIS A 122 3.22 -1.82 -1.54
CA HIS A 122 3.19 -0.45 -2.08
C HIS A 122 2.82 -0.45 -3.58
N LEU A 123 1.69 -1.08 -3.91
CA LEU A 123 1.18 -1.29 -5.26
C LEU A 123 -0.12 -0.53 -5.47
N GLY A 124 -0.21 0.25 -6.56
CA GLY A 124 -1.41 0.99 -6.91
C GLY A 124 -1.82 2.05 -5.88
N HIS A 125 -3.09 2.12 -5.54
CA HIS A 125 -3.62 3.14 -4.61
C HIS A 125 -4.18 2.52 -3.33
N TRP A 126 -3.30 2.02 -2.46
CA TRP A 126 -3.69 1.30 -1.24
C TRP A 126 -4.55 2.14 -0.26
N GLU A 127 -4.29 3.46 -0.16
CA GLU A 127 -5.10 4.34 0.70
C GLU A 127 -6.55 4.42 0.21
N LEU A 128 -6.77 4.42 -1.11
CA LEU A 128 -8.12 4.40 -1.69
C LEU A 128 -8.89 3.14 -1.29
N GLY A 129 -8.20 2.00 -1.15
CA GLY A 129 -8.81 0.75 -0.71
C GLY A 129 -9.42 0.87 0.68
N GLY A 130 -8.64 1.35 1.65
CA GLY A 130 -9.12 1.60 3.01
C GLY A 130 -10.26 2.62 3.04
N TYR A 131 -10.14 3.69 2.26
CA TYR A 131 -11.16 4.74 2.17
C TYR A 131 -12.50 4.22 1.61
N VAL A 132 -12.46 3.41 0.55
CA VAL A 132 -13.67 2.82 -0.07
C VAL A 132 -14.33 1.81 0.88
N LEU A 133 -13.56 0.99 1.59
CA LEU A 133 -14.10 0.08 2.58
C LEU A 133 -14.75 0.84 3.76
N ALA A 134 -14.14 1.93 4.22
CA ALA A 134 -14.73 2.79 5.24
C ALA A 134 -16.04 3.45 4.78
N LEU A 135 -16.12 3.91 3.53
CA LEU A 135 -17.37 4.42 2.93
C LEU A 135 -18.50 3.37 2.88
N LYS A 136 -18.15 2.08 2.89
CA LYS A 136 -19.09 0.95 2.98
C LYS A 136 -19.47 0.59 4.43
N GLY A 137 -18.90 1.28 5.42
CA GLY A 137 -19.18 1.06 6.84
C GLY A 137 -18.28 0.03 7.53
N TYR A 138 -17.22 -0.46 6.89
CA TYR A 138 -16.27 -1.34 7.55
C TYR A 138 -15.42 -0.57 8.58
N PRO A 139 -15.19 -1.14 9.79
CA PRO A 139 -14.36 -0.53 10.83
C PRO A 139 -12.87 -0.67 10.49
N ILE A 140 -12.30 0.31 9.81
CA ILE A 140 -10.92 0.30 9.31
C ILE A 140 -9.97 1.01 10.27
N ASN A 141 -8.88 0.34 10.60
CA ASN A 141 -7.73 0.89 11.32
C ASN A 141 -6.48 0.73 10.45
N ILE A 142 -5.74 1.81 10.20
CA ILE A 142 -4.55 1.79 9.35
C ILE A 142 -3.31 1.95 10.22
N LEU A 143 -2.33 1.03 10.06
CA LEU A 143 -1.00 1.23 10.62
C LEU A 143 -0.17 2.10 9.67
N THR A 144 0.44 3.14 10.21
CA THR A 144 1.34 4.02 9.46
C THR A 144 2.51 4.47 10.33
N LEU A 145 3.62 4.85 9.71
CA LEU A 145 4.69 5.58 10.36
C LEU A 145 4.22 7.01 10.64
N GLN A 146 4.72 7.60 11.71
CA GLN A 146 4.50 9.02 11.95
C GLN A 146 5.29 9.83 10.92
N GLU A 147 4.57 10.61 10.12
CA GLU A 147 5.18 11.49 9.12
C GLU A 147 5.96 12.63 9.78
N GLU A 148 7.14 12.95 9.26
CA GLU A 148 7.93 14.08 9.74
C GLU A 148 7.28 15.44 9.39
N SER A 149 6.52 15.49 8.30
CA SER A 149 5.79 16.67 7.87
C SER A 149 4.46 16.81 8.59
N GLN A 150 4.33 17.79 9.46
CA GLN A 150 3.08 18.11 10.16
C GLN A 150 1.92 18.42 9.20
N TYR A 151 2.19 19.06 8.05
CA TYR A 151 1.17 19.38 7.05
C TYR A 151 0.61 18.13 6.38
N LEU A 152 1.49 17.19 6.02
CA LEU A 152 1.06 15.93 5.40
C LEU A 152 0.28 15.08 6.41
N SER A 153 0.78 14.93 7.64
CA SER A 153 0.10 14.25 8.74
C SER A 153 -1.29 14.82 9.01
N TYR A 154 -1.42 16.14 9.06
CA TYR A 154 -2.71 16.82 9.27
C TYR A 154 -3.70 16.52 8.14
N TYR A 155 -3.23 16.58 6.88
CA TYR A 155 -4.06 16.27 5.72
C TYR A 155 -4.54 14.82 5.74
N GLU A 156 -3.63 13.88 5.96
CA GLU A 156 -3.93 12.45 6.02
C GLU A 156 -4.92 12.12 7.13
N GLU A 157 -4.71 12.69 8.32
CA GLU A 157 -5.58 12.48 9.46
C GLU A 157 -6.99 13.04 9.19
N ARG A 158 -7.09 14.24 8.62
CA ARG A 158 -8.38 14.83 8.23
C ARG A 158 -9.11 13.99 7.20
N LEU A 159 -8.39 13.47 6.19
CA LEU A 159 -8.95 12.60 5.17
C LEU A 159 -9.50 11.31 5.76
N ARG A 160 -8.74 10.67 6.65
CA ARG A 160 -9.11 9.41 7.33
C ARG A 160 -10.29 9.62 8.27
N LYS A 161 -10.26 10.66 9.11
CA LYS A 161 -11.36 11.02 10.03
C LYS A 161 -12.68 11.25 9.32
N LYS A 162 -12.66 11.84 8.13
CA LYS A 162 -13.87 12.11 7.34
C LYS A 162 -14.73 10.87 7.08
N VAL A 163 -14.11 9.70 6.97
CA VAL A 163 -14.80 8.42 6.69
C VAL A 163 -14.73 7.43 7.85
N GLY A 164 -14.28 7.88 9.04
CA GLY A 164 -14.21 7.05 10.23
C GLY A 164 -13.02 6.11 10.32
N ILE A 165 -12.02 6.26 9.46
CA ILE A 165 -10.77 5.49 9.55
C ILE A 165 -9.98 5.95 10.77
N GLN A 166 -9.53 4.99 11.59
CA GLN A 166 -8.63 5.23 12.72
C GLN A 166 -7.17 4.97 12.31
N THR A 167 -6.26 5.81 12.80
CA THR A 167 -4.82 5.68 12.54
C THR A 167 -4.13 5.11 13.76
N ILE A 168 -3.34 4.06 13.57
CA ILE A 168 -2.42 3.50 14.57
C ILE A 168 -1.01 3.90 14.13
N TYR A 169 -0.32 4.67 14.95
CA TYR A 169 1.03 5.11 14.65
C TYR A 169 2.06 4.10 15.13
N PHE A 170 2.95 3.70 14.23
CA PHE A 170 4.10 2.87 14.54
C PHE A 170 5.33 3.75 14.74
N ASP A 171 5.93 3.68 15.92
CA ASP A 171 7.20 4.32 16.23
C ASP A 171 8.22 3.24 16.60
N PRO A 172 9.13 2.88 15.68
CA PRO A 172 10.11 1.83 15.92
C PRO A 172 11.16 2.20 16.98
N LYS A 173 11.33 3.50 17.26
CA LYS A 173 12.39 4.00 18.16
C LYS A 173 11.91 4.14 19.62
N GLN A 174 10.67 4.59 19.81
CA GLN A 174 10.19 4.93 21.14
C GLN A 174 9.34 3.84 21.79
N ARG A 175 8.34 3.31 21.09
CA ARG A 175 7.38 2.37 21.69
C ARG A 175 6.81 1.38 20.67
N PRO A 176 7.60 0.50 20.08
CA PRO A 176 7.13 -0.42 19.04
C PRO A 176 6.01 -1.35 19.50
N ASN A 177 5.97 -1.69 20.80
CA ASN A 177 4.97 -2.63 21.35
C ASN A 177 3.58 -2.01 21.50
N LEU A 178 3.43 -0.68 21.62
CA LEU A 178 2.12 -0.06 21.82
C LEU A 178 1.22 -0.23 20.57
N SER A 179 1.76 -0.06 19.38
CA SER A 179 1.02 -0.25 18.15
C SER A 179 0.56 -1.71 17.96
N ILE A 180 1.40 -2.67 18.38
CA ILE A 180 1.06 -4.11 18.34
C ILE A 180 -0.11 -4.40 19.29
N ILE A 181 -0.06 -3.88 20.52
CA ILE A 181 -1.14 -4.04 21.52
C ILE A 181 -2.43 -3.40 21.00
N GLU A 182 -2.33 -2.20 20.39
CA GLU A 182 -3.49 -1.52 19.85
C GLU A 182 -4.11 -2.29 18.67
N MET A 183 -3.30 -2.77 17.72
CA MET A 183 -3.77 -3.62 16.63
C MET A 183 -4.46 -4.87 17.13
N ALA A 184 -3.87 -5.57 18.12
CA ALA A 184 -4.47 -6.77 18.72
C ALA A 184 -5.82 -6.45 19.40
N ARG A 185 -5.93 -5.30 20.08
CA ARG A 185 -7.19 -4.85 20.69
C ARG A 185 -8.27 -4.61 19.64
N LYS A 186 -7.93 -3.97 18.50
CA LYS A 186 -8.84 -3.74 17.38
C LYS A 186 -9.35 -5.05 16.78
N LEU A 187 -8.43 -5.99 16.51
CA LEU A 187 -8.80 -7.30 15.99
C LEU A 187 -9.71 -8.08 16.93
N ARG A 188 -9.44 -8.07 18.25
CA ARG A 188 -10.32 -8.71 19.25
C ARG A 188 -11.73 -8.11 19.31
N ARG A 189 -11.92 -6.87 18.82
CA ARG A 189 -13.22 -6.24 18.63
C ARG A 189 -13.85 -6.53 17.28
N ASN A 190 -13.28 -7.48 16.53
CA ASN A 190 -13.72 -7.83 15.18
C ASN A 190 -13.61 -6.69 14.15
N GLU A 191 -12.64 -5.79 14.36
CA GLU A 191 -12.34 -4.69 13.43
C GLU A 191 -11.29 -5.11 12.39
N ILE A 192 -11.09 -4.28 11.38
CA ILE A 192 -10.07 -4.50 10.34
C ILE A 192 -8.81 -3.69 10.67
N VAL A 193 -7.66 -4.33 10.59
CA VAL A 193 -6.34 -3.69 10.63
C VAL A 193 -5.70 -3.79 9.24
N ALA A 194 -5.43 -2.64 8.62
CA ALA A 194 -4.82 -2.57 7.29
C ALA A 194 -3.33 -2.22 7.38
N LEU A 195 -2.50 -3.02 6.70
CA LEU A 195 -1.04 -2.93 6.72
C LEU A 195 -0.49 -2.88 5.30
N VAL A 196 0.47 -1.99 5.04
CA VAL A 196 1.33 -2.10 3.87
C VAL A 196 2.53 -2.95 4.28
N ALA A 197 2.67 -4.16 3.69
CA ALA A 197 3.46 -5.25 4.26
C ALA A 197 4.57 -5.79 3.34
N ASP A 198 5.14 -4.92 2.49
CA ASP A 198 6.26 -5.30 1.61
C ASP A 198 7.60 -4.66 2.01
N ARG A 199 7.65 -3.81 3.05
CA ARG A 199 8.89 -3.15 3.51
C ARG A 199 9.12 -3.38 5.00
N THR A 200 10.38 -3.56 5.38
CA THR A 200 10.80 -3.66 6.78
C THR A 200 11.18 -2.27 7.31
N PHE A 201 10.53 -1.82 8.38
CA PHE A 201 10.79 -0.53 9.04
C PHE A 201 11.20 -0.76 10.50
N GLY A 202 12.28 -1.51 10.74
CA GLY A 202 12.77 -1.77 12.10
C GLY A 202 11.91 -2.73 12.94
N GLY A 203 10.85 -3.32 12.35
CA GLY A 203 10.02 -4.36 12.97
C GLY A 203 10.56 -5.77 12.76
N GLN A 204 9.83 -6.76 13.28
CA GLN A 204 10.19 -8.17 13.08
C GLN A 204 10.11 -8.55 11.59
N SER A 205 11.15 -9.23 11.12
CA SER A 205 11.24 -9.73 9.74
C SER A 205 11.74 -11.17 9.72
N THR A 206 11.41 -11.87 8.65
CA THR A 206 11.96 -13.21 8.37
C THR A 206 12.48 -13.26 6.93
N TRP A 207 13.47 -14.11 6.70
CA TRP A 207 14.07 -14.29 5.38
C TRP A 207 13.22 -15.25 4.55
N ILE A 208 12.76 -14.78 3.40
CA ILE A 208 11.97 -15.54 2.43
C ILE A 208 12.55 -15.37 1.02
N THR A 209 12.00 -16.08 0.06
CA THR A 209 12.30 -15.88 -1.36
C THR A 209 11.25 -14.94 -1.96
N PHE A 210 11.70 -13.81 -2.56
CA PHE A 210 10.83 -12.84 -3.24
C PHE A 210 11.45 -12.49 -4.60
N PHE A 211 10.74 -12.75 -5.66
CA PHE A 211 11.22 -12.68 -7.06
C PHE A 211 12.53 -13.45 -7.29
N GLY A 212 12.70 -14.60 -6.63
CA GLY A 212 13.89 -15.44 -6.74
C GLY A 212 15.08 -15.01 -5.86
N HIS A 213 14.95 -13.91 -5.13
CA HIS A 213 16.02 -13.40 -4.25
C HIS A 213 15.68 -13.60 -2.77
N LYS A 214 16.70 -13.99 -1.98
CA LYS A 214 16.59 -14.05 -0.52
C LYS A 214 16.37 -12.62 0.01
N THR A 215 15.24 -12.39 0.66
CA THR A 215 14.77 -11.05 1.03
C THR A 215 14.24 -11.05 2.46
N PRO A 216 14.62 -10.07 3.30
CA PRO A 216 13.98 -9.88 4.59
C PRO A 216 12.59 -9.30 4.37
N PHE A 217 11.56 -9.96 4.90
CA PHE A 217 10.17 -9.55 4.70
C PHE A 217 9.45 -9.38 6.03
N PRO A 218 8.52 -8.41 6.18
CA PRO A 218 7.83 -8.15 7.44
C PRO A 218 7.03 -9.37 7.90
N SER A 219 7.23 -9.78 9.15
CA SER A 219 6.52 -10.94 9.73
C SER A 219 5.38 -10.53 10.69
N GLY A 220 5.22 -9.23 10.95
CA GLY A 220 4.27 -8.71 11.93
C GLY A 220 2.82 -9.15 11.70
N ALA A 221 2.36 -9.21 10.44
CA ALA A 221 1.01 -9.64 10.13
C ALA A 221 0.76 -11.11 10.54
N VAL A 222 1.73 -12.00 10.32
CA VAL A 222 1.63 -13.42 10.68
C VAL A 222 1.66 -13.59 12.20
N HIS A 223 2.58 -12.90 12.90
CA HIS A 223 2.61 -12.92 14.36
C HIS A 223 1.29 -12.44 14.97
N LEU A 224 0.75 -11.35 14.45
CA LEU A 224 -0.51 -10.78 14.91
C LEU A 224 -1.69 -11.74 14.67
N ALA A 225 -1.71 -12.43 13.51
CA ALA A 225 -2.73 -13.44 13.19
C ALA A 225 -2.65 -14.66 14.11
N LEU A 226 -1.45 -15.11 14.48
CA LEU A 226 -1.24 -16.21 15.42
C LEU A 226 -1.73 -15.83 16.83
N GLU A 227 -1.43 -14.61 17.27
CA GLU A 227 -1.79 -14.11 18.60
C GLU A 227 -3.31 -13.87 18.75
N THR A 228 -3.96 -13.30 17.72
CA THR A 228 -5.36 -12.86 17.83
C THR A 228 -6.37 -13.84 17.25
N GLY A 229 -5.93 -14.74 16.41
CA GLY A 229 -6.82 -15.58 15.61
C GLY A 229 -7.38 -14.90 14.38
N ALA A 230 -6.99 -13.66 14.09
CA ALA A 230 -7.45 -12.90 12.92
C ALA A 230 -7.08 -13.58 11.61
N THR A 231 -7.89 -13.35 10.59
CA THR A 231 -7.66 -13.86 9.24
C THR A 231 -6.87 -12.83 8.44
N ILE A 232 -5.80 -13.26 7.75
CA ILE A 232 -5.05 -12.39 6.83
C ILE A 232 -5.70 -12.45 5.46
N VAL A 233 -5.99 -11.26 4.88
CA VAL A 233 -6.62 -11.13 3.55
C VAL A 233 -5.82 -10.14 2.71
N PRO A 234 -5.32 -10.52 1.52
CA PRO A 234 -4.62 -9.60 0.63
C PRO A 234 -5.63 -8.70 -0.09
N VAL A 235 -5.30 -7.40 -0.16
CA VAL A 235 -6.14 -6.38 -0.81
C VAL A 235 -5.29 -5.57 -1.78
N PHE A 236 -5.81 -5.35 -3.00
CA PHE A 236 -5.11 -4.59 -4.03
C PHE A 236 -6.03 -3.57 -4.67
N VAL A 237 -5.49 -2.40 -5.02
CA VAL A 237 -6.23 -1.34 -5.71
C VAL A 237 -5.41 -0.84 -6.89
N ILE A 238 -5.73 -1.31 -8.07
CA ILE A 238 -4.92 -1.13 -9.28
C ILE A 238 -5.57 -0.10 -10.20
N LEU A 239 -4.79 0.83 -10.74
CA LEU A 239 -5.24 1.77 -11.75
C LEU A 239 -5.49 1.04 -13.08
N GLY A 240 -6.72 1.06 -13.55
CA GLY A 240 -7.14 0.47 -14.81
C GLY A 240 -6.97 1.40 -16.02
N ARG A 241 -7.28 0.90 -17.21
CA ARG A 241 -7.08 1.62 -18.48
C ARG A 241 -7.91 2.91 -18.60
N LYS A 242 -9.10 2.96 -18.00
CA LYS A 242 -10.01 4.11 -18.03
C LYS A 242 -9.72 5.13 -16.92
N MET A 243 -8.54 5.08 -16.30
CA MET A 243 -8.17 5.92 -15.16
C MET A 243 -9.14 5.77 -13.97
N LYS A 244 -9.73 4.60 -13.84
CA LYS A 244 -10.51 4.16 -12.69
C LYS A 244 -9.80 2.99 -12.03
N TYR A 245 -10.03 2.80 -10.74
CA TYR A 245 -9.39 1.76 -9.98
C TYR A 245 -10.19 0.46 -9.96
N TRP A 246 -9.48 -0.65 -9.88
CA TRP A 246 -10.02 -1.97 -9.61
C TRP A 246 -9.62 -2.37 -8.20
N GLY A 247 -10.62 -2.54 -7.33
CA GLY A 247 -10.42 -3.08 -5.99
C GLY A 247 -10.57 -4.59 -6.01
N MET A 248 -9.58 -5.29 -5.45
CA MET A 248 -9.56 -6.74 -5.38
C MET A 248 -9.24 -7.18 -3.96
N ILE A 249 -10.10 -8.02 -3.40
CA ILE A 249 -9.92 -8.66 -2.10
C ILE A 249 -9.70 -10.15 -2.38
N GLY A 250 -8.47 -10.61 -2.19
CA GLY A 250 -8.08 -11.98 -2.49
C GLY A 250 -8.59 -12.99 -1.46
N GLU A 251 -8.36 -14.25 -1.76
CA GLU A 251 -8.62 -15.36 -0.84
C GLU A 251 -7.81 -15.20 0.46
N PRO A 252 -8.38 -15.55 1.62
CA PRO A 252 -7.66 -15.56 2.88
C PRO A 252 -6.37 -16.39 2.81
N ILE A 253 -5.31 -15.87 3.40
CA ILE A 253 -4.04 -16.57 3.48
C ILE A 253 -4.13 -17.59 4.62
N PRO A 254 -3.96 -18.89 4.33
CA PRO A 254 -3.99 -19.92 5.36
C PRO A 254 -2.74 -19.83 6.24
N ILE A 255 -2.95 -19.69 7.55
CA ILE A 255 -1.87 -19.77 8.54
C ILE A 255 -2.04 -21.06 9.32
N LYS A 256 -1.09 -21.98 9.17
CA LYS A 256 -1.01 -23.17 10.00
C LYS A 256 -0.82 -22.78 11.47
N ARG A 257 -1.33 -23.59 12.39
CA ARG A 257 -1.22 -23.31 13.83
C ARG A 257 -0.48 -24.40 14.60
N ASP A 258 -0.27 -25.53 13.95
CA ASP A 258 0.40 -26.69 14.53
C ASP A 258 1.83 -26.80 13.98
N GLY A 259 2.80 -26.98 14.85
CA GLY A 259 4.20 -27.12 14.50
C GLY A 259 5.13 -26.07 15.11
N ASN A 260 6.34 -25.98 14.60
CA ASN A 260 7.33 -25.00 15.05
C ASN A 260 6.91 -23.58 14.65
N LYS A 261 6.90 -22.66 15.60
CA LYS A 261 6.44 -21.27 15.41
C LYS A 261 7.25 -20.53 14.33
N GLU A 262 8.56 -20.73 14.27
CA GLU A 262 9.42 -20.07 13.28
C GLU A 262 9.09 -20.53 11.86
N ASP A 263 8.87 -21.84 11.68
CA ASP A 263 8.50 -22.42 10.38
C ASP A 263 7.12 -21.94 9.96
N ILE A 264 6.16 -21.88 10.88
CA ILE A 264 4.82 -21.35 10.63
C ILE A 264 4.89 -19.91 10.16
N VAL A 265 5.66 -19.05 10.85
CA VAL A 265 5.85 -17.65 10.49
C VAL A 265 6.49 -17.56 9.12
N LYS A 266 7.57 -18.30 8.86
CA LYS A 266 8.27 -18.30 7.58
C LYS A 266 7.36 -18.73 6.42
N GLN A 267 6.57 -19.80 6.59
CA GLN A 267 5.61 -20.27 5.59
C GLN A 267 4.51 -19.23 5.35
N GLY A 268 3.95 -18.64 6.40
CA GLY A 268 2.93 -17.60 6.28
C GLY A 268 3.43 -16.36 5.55
N VAL A 269 4.64 -15.91 5.86
CA VAL A 269 5.27 -14.76 5.19
C VAL A 269 5.62 -15.09 3.74
N GLN A 270 6.08 -16.32 3.46
CA GLN A 270 6.35 -16.77 2.08
C GLN A 270 5.06 -16.79 1.24
N GLU A 271 3.93 -17.20 1.81
CA GLU A 271 2.65 -17.15 1.12
C GLU A 271 2.17 -15.71 0.87
N ILE A 272 2.36 -14.79 1.82
CA ILE A 272 2.13 -13.36 1.60
C ILE A 272 2.96 -12.85 0.42
N ALA A 273 4.25 -13.14 0.41
CA ALA A 273 5.16 -12.72 -0.65
C ALA A 273 4.74 -13.28 -2.02
N ARG A 274 4.30 -14.53 -2.08
CA ARG A 274 3.81 -15.17 -3.29
C ARG A 274 2.58 -14.44 -3.86
N ARG A 275 1.60 -14.08 -3.01
CA ARG A 275 0.44 -13.29 -3.44
C ARG A 275 0.83 -11.90 -3.95
N PHE A 276 1.85 -11.30 -3.33
CA PHE A 276 2.37 -10.01 -3.79
C PHE A 276 3.12 -10.14 -5.12
N GLU A 277 3.96 -11.18 -5.30
CA GLU A 277 4.64 -11.46 -6.57
C GLU A 277 3.65 -11.59 -7.73
N GLU A 278 2.57 -12.35 -7.56
CA GLU A 278 1.54 -12.55 -8.57
C GLU A 278 0.95 -11.22 -9.04
N MET A 279 0.57 -10.36 -8.11
CA MET A 279 -0.04 -9.09 -8.43
C MET A 279 0.96 -8.05 -8.98
N ILE A 280 2.16 -8.00 -8.42
CA ILE A 280 3.23 -7.12 -8.90
C ILE A 280 3.67 -7.52 -10.31
N SER A 281 3.77 -8.82 -10.61
CA SER A 281 4.12 -9.30 -11.95
C SER A 281 3.10 -8.87 -13.01
N CYS A 282 1.81 -8.81 -12.66
CA CYS A 282 0.75 -8.32 -13.54
C CYS A 282 0.79 -6.79 -13.74
N HIS A 283 1.28 -6.05 -12.73
CA HIS A 283 1.25 -4.58 -12.69
C HIS A 283 2.58 -3.98 -12.20
N PRO A 284 3.73 -4.33 -12.83
CA PRO A 284 5.05 -3.94 -12.34
C PRO A 284 5.28 -2.42 -12.37
N ASP A 285 4.58 -1.71 -13.25
CA ASP A 285 4.58 -0.25 -13.36
C ASP A 285 3.70 0.47 -12.33
N GLN A 286 3.14 -0.26 -11.36
CA GLN A 286 2.39 0.30 -10.25
C GLN A 286 2.93 -0.10 -8.88
N TRP A 287 4.08 -0.80 -8.81
CA TRP A 287 4.77 -1.09 -7.56
C TRP A 287 5.80 0.00 -7.26
N PHE A 288 5.49 0.85 -6.28
CA PHE A 288 6.17 2.12 -6.05
C PHE A 288 7.32 2.00 -5.05
N ASN A 289 8.41 1.35 -5.46
CA ASN A 289 9.66 1.27 -4.71
C ASN A 289 10.76 2.07 -5.43
N PHE A 290 10.97 3.31 -4.99
CA PHE A 290 11.94 4.26 -5.55
C PHE A 290 13.32 4.15 -4.88
N PHE A 291 13.70 2.93 -4.49
CA PHE A 291 15.02 2.57 -3.95
C PHE A 291 15.33 1.16 -4.43
N PRO A 292 16.62 0.72 -4.41
CA PRO A 292 16.96 -0.64 -4.80
C PRO A 292 16.42 -1.60 -3.74
N TYR A 293 15.37 -2.33 -4.10
CA TYR A 293 14.67 -3.22 -3.17
C TYR A 293 15.53 -4.46 -2.86
N TRP A 294 16.26 -4.95 -3.86
CA TRP A 294 17.25 -6.00 -3.72
C TRP A 294 18.66 -5.41 -3.93
N GLY A 295 19.64 -5.86 -3.12
CA GLY A 295 21.01 -5.39 -3.22
C GLY A 295 21.16 -4.01 -2.57
N GLY A 296 20.90 -3.95 -1.25
CA GLY A 296 21.15 -2.74 -0.44
C GLY A 296 22.59 -2.25 -0.58
N ARG A 297 22.76 -0.89 -0.53
CA ARG A 297 24.07 -0.21 -0.52
C ARG A 297 24.85 -0.57 0.70
#